data_51f316783749c558d2c05f86dbd1bb6b
#
_entry.id   51f316783749c558d2c05f86dbd1bb6b
#
_cell.length_a   1.000
_cell.length_b   1.000
_cell.length_c   1.000
_cell.angle_alpha   90.00
_cell.angle_beta   90.00
_cell.angle_gamma   90.00
#
_symmetry.space_group_name_H-M   'P 1'
#
loop_
_entity.id
_entity.type
_entity.pdbx_description
1 polymer ?
#
loop_
_entity_poly.entity_id
_entity_poly.type
_entity_poly.pdbx_seq_one_letter_code
_entity_poly.pdbx_strand_id
1 'polypeptide(L)'
;SISLAPMSGMSPKQAAATEHFFSKNQSLKRPLSPHLSIYAPQMTSMLSLTHRATGCGMAAFVYGMGVMPLVCSHHFPHYVEALRAMHISPILTFPVKLGLAFALCYHTFNGMRHMAWDLGLGFGLKELYATGYFVIALSLALGAVLAFK
;
A
#
# COMPACT_ATOMS: atom_id res chain seq x y z
N SER A 1 -5.89 -12.65 29.16
CA SER A 1 -6.19 -11.24 29.47
C SER A 1 -5.31 -10.36 28.63
N ILE A 2 -5.91 -9.60 27.72
CA ILE A 2 -5.18 -8.59 26.93
C ILE A 2 -5.07 -7.35 27.84
N SER A 3 -3.91 -7.19 28.47
CA SER A 3 -3.55 -5.93 29.14
C SER A 3 -3.06 -4.98 28.06
N LEU A 4 -3.87 -4.00 27.71
CA LEU A 4 -3.44 -2.90 26.86
C LEU A 4 -2.64 -1.92 27.73
N ALA A 5 -1.34 -1.81 27.48
CA ALA A 5 -0.52 -0.76 28.06
C ALA A 5 -1.14 0.61 27.71
N PRO A 6 -1.20 1.59 28.65
CA PRO A 6 -1.74 2.89 28.34
C PRO A 6 -0.92 3.55 27.22
N MET A 7 -1.59 3.95 26.15
CA MET A 7 -0.96 4.66 25.04
C MET A 7 -0.38 5.99 25.58
N SER A 8 0.88 6.24 25.27
CA SER A 8 1.57 7.48 25.63
C SER A 8 0.75 8.69 25.15
N GLY A 9 0.31 9.56 26.07
CA GLY A 9 -0.49 10.75 25.77
C GLY A 9 -1.96 10.70 26.23
N MET A 10 -2.45 9.59 26.79
CA MET A 10 -3.82 9.52 27.33
C MET A 10 -3.89 10.18 28.70
N SER A 11 -4.94 11.00 28.93
CA SER A 11 -5.23 11.51 30.26
C SER A 11 -5.67 10.37 31.20
N PRO A 12 -5.48 10.50 32.55
CA PRO A 12 -5.91 9.48 33.51
C PRO A 12 -7.40 9.12 33.39
N LYS A 13 -8.23 10.10 33.08
CA LYS A 13 -9.69 9.91 32.91
C LYS A 13 -10.00 9.08 31.65
N GLN A 14 -9.26 9.28 30.55
CA GLN A 14 -9.40 8.49 29.34
C GLN A 14 -8.90 7.05 29.52
N ALA A 15 -7.80 6.87 30.24
CA ALA A 15 -7.28 5.54 30.57
C ALA A 15 -8.29 4.74 31.41
N ALA A 16 -8.87 5.33 32.46
CA ALA A 16 -9.90 4.69 33.29
C ALA A 16 -11.17 4.36 32.49
N ALA A 17 -11.62 5.24 31.59
CA ALA A 17 -12.77 4.98 30.72
C ALA A 17 -12.52 3.82 29.75
N THR A 18 -11.30 3.73 29.20
CA THR A 18 -10.88 2.64 28.32
C THR A 18 -10.84 1.31 29.05
N GLU A 19 -10.25 1.27 30.24
CA GLU A 19 -10.19 0.07 31.08
C GLU A 19 -11.60 -0.40 31.47
N HIS A 20 -12.48 0.49 31.87
CA HIS A 20 -13.89 0.18 32.15
C HIS A 20 -14.61 -0.39 30.91
N PHE A 21 -14.35 0.15 29.71
CA PHE A 21 -14.93 -0.38 28.48
C PHE A 21 -14.51 -1.82 28.21
N PHE A 22 -13.22 -2.13 28.31
CA PHE A 22 -12.72 -3.48 28.09
C PHE A 22 -13.18 -4.47 29.16
N SER A 23 -13.14 -4.10 30.42
CA SER A 23 -13.62 -4.97 31.53
C SER A 23 -15.11 -5.29 31.40
N LYS A 24 -15.93 -4.31 31.02
CA LYS A 24 -17.36 -4.51 30.74
C LYS A 24 -17.60 -5.46 29.58
N ASN A 25 -16.87 -5.31 28.47
CA ASN A 25 -17.03 -6.21 27.33
C ASN A 25 -16.59 -7.65 27.65
N GLN A 26 -15.54 -7.80 28.45
CA GLN A 26 -15.07 -9.10 28.93
C GLN A 26 -16.06 -9.76 29.88
N SER A 27 -16.63 -9.02 30.84
CA SER A 27 -17.65 -9.55 31.76
C SER A 27 -18.92 -10.00 31.02
N LEU A 28 -19.30 -9.29 29.96
CA LEU A 28 -20.44 -9.65 29.09
C LEU A 28 -20.10 -10.76 28.09
N LYS A 29 -18.87 -11.29 28.10
CA LYS A 29 -18.39 -12.36 27.19
C LYS A 29 -18.71 -12.07 25.72
N ARG A 30 -18.60 -10.79 25.30
CA ARG A 30 -18.85 -10.41 23.91
C ARG A 30 -17.75 -11.00 23.01
N PRO A 31 -18.13 -11.72 21.93
CA PRO A 31 -17.14 -12.29 21.02
C PRO A 31 -16.39 -11.21 20.24
N LEU A 32 -15.10 -11.43 20.03
CA LEU A 32 -14.33 -10.63 19.10
C LEU A 32 -14.62 -11.06 17.67
N SER A 33 -14.67 -10.10 16.76
CA SER A 33 -14.75 -10.41 15.32
C SER A 33 -13.53 -11.23 14.89
N PRO A 34 -13.70 -12.29 14.10
CA PRO A 34 -12.59 -13.04 13.52
C PRO A 34 -11.76 -12.24 12.48
N HIS A 35 -12.12 -10.99 12.24
CA HIS A 35 -11.37 -10.03 11.40
C HIS A 35 -11.14 -10.52 9.95
N LEU A 36 -9.87 -10.46 9.53
CA LEU A 36 -9.46 -10.81 8.17
C LEU A 36 -9.63 -12.29 7.82
N SER A 37 -9.71 -13.18 8.82
CA SER A 37 -9.86 -14.62 8.57
C SER A 37 -11.20 -15.01 7.95
N ILE A 38 -12.23 -14.17 8.10
CA ILE A 38 -13.56 -14.38 7.51
C ILE A 38 -13.90 -13.41 6.39
N TYR A 39 -13.02 -12.44 6.08
CA TYR A 39 -13.28 -11.45 5.05
C TYR A 39 -13.18 -12.09 3.67
N ALA A 40 -14.29 -12.13 2.93
CA ALA A 40 -14.29 -12.60 1.56
C ALA A 40 -13.65 -11.53 0.63
N PRO A 41 -12.52 -11.83 -0.05
CA PRO A 41 -11.90 -10.91 -0.96
C PRO A 41 -12.83 -10.56 -2.13
N GLN A 42 -13.09 -9.29 -2.31
CA GLN A 42 -13.82 -8.78 -3.46
C GLN A 42 -12.85 -7.97 -4.33
N MET A 43 -13.05 -7.98 -5.65
CA MET A 43 -12.17 -7.26 -6.56
C MET A 43 -12.05 -5.78 -6.17
N THR A 44 -13.15 -5.14 -5.81
CA THR A 44 -13.20 -3.73 -5.44
C THR A 44 -12.38 -3.41 -4.20
N SER A 45 -12.48 -4.24 -3.15
CA SER A 45 -11.70 -4.07 -1.92
C SER A 45 -10.22 -4.39 -2.15
N MET A 46 -9.91 -5.41 -2.96
CA MET A 46 -8.54 -5.78 -3.27
C MET A 46 -7.84 -4.72 -4.12
N LEU A 47 -8.53 -4.10 -5.08
CA LEU A 47 -7.98 -2.98 -5.84
C LEU A 47 -7.68 -1.76 -4.96
N SER A 48 -8.56 -1.46 -3.99
CA SER A 48 -8.32 -0.38 -3.04
C SER A 48 -7.13 -0.68 -2.11
N LEU A 49 -7.02 -1.91 -1.62
CA LEU A 49 -5.88 -2.35 -0.81
C LEU A 49 -4.56 -2.25 -1.59
N THR A 50 -4.54 -2.75 -2.81
CA THR A 50 -3.36 -2.69 -3.68
C THR A 50 -2.98 -1.24 -4.02
N HIS A 51 -3.97 -0.36 -4.22
CA HIS A 51 -3.71 1.06 -4.43
C HIS A 51 -2.99 1.70 -3.24
N ARG A 52 -3.45 1.42 -2.01
CA ARG A 52 -2.79 1.90 -0.79
C ARG A 52 -1.39 1.30 -0.61
N ALA A 53 -1.25 0.00 -0.84
CA ALA A 53 0.03 -0.69 -0.72
C ALA A 53 1.06 -0.14 -1.72
N THR A 54 0.67 0.06 -2.98
CA THR A 54 1.55 0.66 -4.00
C THR A 54 1.90 2.11 -3.67
N GLY A 55 0.96 2.90 -3.15
CA GLY A 55 1.22 4.27 -2.70
C GLY A 55 2.22 4.34 -1.55
N CYS A 56 2.02 3.54 -0.49
CA CYS A 56 2.96 3.45 0.62
C CYS A 56 4.34 2.96 0.17
N GLY A 57 4.38 1.93 -0.69
CA GLY A 57 5.64 1.39 -1.22
C GLY A 57 6.42 2.41 -2.05
N MET A 58 5.75 3.13 -2.95
CA MET A 58 6.39 4.20 -3.73
C MET A 58 6.84 5.36 -2.86
N ALA A 59 6.04 5.77 -1.88
CA ALA A 59 6.43 6.81 -0.93
C ALA A 59 7.69 6.39 -0.14
N ALA A 60 7.72 5.17 0.41
CA ALA A 60 8.88 4.64 1.10
C ALA A 60 10.13 4.59 0.20
N PHE A 61 9.96 4.19 -1.06
CA PHE A 61 11.04 4.17 -2.04
C PHE A 61 11.59 5.59 -2.31
N VAL A 62 10.73 6.56 -2.58
CA VAL A 62 11.13 7.95 -2.87
C VAL A 62 11.77 8.60 -1.65
N TYR A 63 11.20 8.42 -0.46
CA TYR A 63 11.80 8.93 0.79
C TYR A 63 13.14 8.25 1.09
N GLY A 64 13.25 6.93 0.89
CA GLY A 64 14.51 6.21 1.05
C GLY A 64 15.60 6.75 0.13
N MET A 65 15.25 6.97 -1.14
CA MET A 65 16.16 7.58 -2.12
C MET A 65 16.56 9.01 -1.75
N GLY A 66 15.63 9.80 -1.19
CA GLY A 66 15.92 11.17 -0.75
C GLY A 66 16.75 11.26 0.52
N VAL A 67 16.57 10.33 1.46
CA VAL A 67 17.32 10.29 2.73
C VAL A 67 18.71 9.68 2.54
N MET A 68 18.87 8.75 1.59
CA MET A 68 20.15 8.06 1.34
C MET A 68 21.35 9.00 1.19
N PRO A 69 21.32 10.06 0.34
CA PRO A 69 22.46 10.98 0.22
C PRO A 69 22.71 11.86 1.44
N LEU A 70 21.75 11.97 2.36
CA LEU A 70 21.90 12.72 3.61
C LEU A 70 22.61 11.91 4.70
N VAL A 71 22.46 10.59 4.67
CA VAL A 71 23.00 9.67 5.67
C VAL A 71 24.29 9.00 5.18
N CYS A 72 24.41 8.79 3.87
CA CYS A 72 25.53 8.10 3.26
C CYS A 72 26.60 9.09 2.74
N SER A 73 27.87 8.68 2.79
CA SER A 73 29.03 9.52 2.48
C SER A 73 29.20 9.88 1.00
N HIS A 74 28.43 9.25 0.09
CA HIS A 74 28.58 9.42 -1.36
C HIS A 74 27.31 9.97 -1.99
N HIS A 75 27.44 10.67 -3.12
CA HIS A 75 26.33 11.17 -3.90
C HIS A 75 25.64 10.05 -4.70
N PHE A 76 24.40 10.28 -5.08
CA PHE A 76 23.54 9.33 -5.80
C PHE A 76 24.20 8.66 -7.03
N PRO A 77 24.95 9.38 -7.91
CA PRO A 77 25.64 8.76 -9.04
C PRO A 77 26.58 7.62 -8.65
N HIS A 78 27.27 7.73 -7.52
CA HIS A 78 28.18 6.68 -7.03
C HIS A 78 27.44 5.35 -6.80
N TYR A 79 26.23 5.40 -6.21
CA TYR A 79 25.44 4.19 -5.95
C TYR A 79 24.88 3.58 -7.26
N VAL A 80 24.55 4.43 -8.23
CA VAL A 80 24.13 3.94 -9.57
C VAL A 80 25.28 3.24 -10.28
N GLU A 81 26.49 3.79 -10.22
CA GLU A 81 27.68 3.18 -10.80
C GLU A 81 28.05 1.88 -10.09
N ALA A 82 27.97 1.85 -8.76
CA ALA A 82 28.19 0.63 -7.99
C ALA A 82 27.19 -0.47 -8.38
N LEU A 83 25.90 -0.15 -8.52
CA LEU A 83 24.90 -1.10 -9.00
C LEU A 83 25.20 -1.59 -10.43
N ARG A 84 25.62 -0.72 -11.32
CA ARG A 84 26.02 -1.10 -12.69
C ARG A 84 27.25 -2.03 -12.69
N ALA A 85 28.22 -1.74 -11.83
CA ALA A 85 29.43 -2.55 -11.68
C ALA A 85 29.16 -3.97 -11.15
N MET A 86 28.03 -4.17 -10.45
CA MET A 86 27.64 -5.51 -9.98
C MET A 86 27.17 -6.45 -11.12
N HIS A 87 26.97 -5.96 -12.32
CA HIS A 87 26.53 -6.73 -13.51
C HIS A 87 25.38 -7.70 -13.20
N ILE A 88 24.36 -7.24 -12.46
CA ILE A 88 23.23 -8.06 -12.03
C ILE A 88 22.48 -8.59 -13.27
N SER A 89 22.23 -9.89 -13.28
CA SER A 89 21.55 -10.57 -14.40
C SER A 89 20.18 -9.91 -14.72
N PRO A 90 19.85 -9.77 -16.01
CA PRO A 90 18.53 -9.29 -16.44
C PRO A 90 17.36 -10.09 -15.87
N ILE A 91 17.55 -11.39 -15.58
CA ILE A 91 16.54 -12.25 -14.96
C ILE A 91 16.17 -11.75 -13.55
N LEU A 92 17.10 -11.15 -12.82
CA LEU A 92 16.85 -10.59 -11.50
C LEU A 92 16.38 -9.13 -11.55
N THR A 93 16.91 -8.34 -12.49
CA THR A 93 16.56 -6.91 -12.60
C THR A 93 15.19 -6.69 -13.23
N PHE A 94 14.78 -7.54 -14.17
CA PHE A 94 13.49 -7.41 -14.84
C PHE A 94 12.28 -7.48 -13.89
N PRO A 95 12.15 -8.47 -12.98
CA PRO A 95 11.05 -8.49 -12.01
C PRO A 95 10.99 -7.25 -11.12
N VAL A 96 12.15 -6.72 -10.72
CA VAL A 96 12.22 -5.50 -9.91
C VAL A 96 11.74 -4.29 -10.70
N LYS A 97 12.24 -4.11 -11.94
CA LYS A 97 11.78 -3.06 -12.84
C LYS A 97 10.27 -3.17 -13.10
N LEU A 98 9.78 -4.39 -13.39
CA LEU A 98 8.36 -4.63 -13.63
C LEU A 98 7.52 -4.29 -12.39
N GLY A 99 7.94 -4.69 -11.21
CA GLY A 99 7.24 -4.38 -9.95
C GLY A 99 7.12 -2.88 -9.69
N LEU A 100 8.22 -2.13 -9.87
CA LEU A 100 8.23 -0.67 -9.71
C LEU A 100 7.39 0.02 -10.80
N ALA A 101 7.55 -0.38 -12.05
CA ALA A 101 6.79 0.18 -13.17
C ALA A 101 5.29 -0.13 -13.05
N PHE A 102 4.93 -1.36 -12.66
CA PHE A 102 3.55 -1.74 -12.39
C PHE A 102 2.97 -0.92 -11.24
N ALA A 103 3.69 -0.78 -10.12
CA ALA A 103 3.22 0.01 -8.98
C ALA A 103 2.93 1.45 -9.37
N LEU A 104 3.81 2.07 -10.16
CA LEU A 104 3.64 3.44 -10.67
C LEU A 104 2.41 3.56 -11.58
N CYS A 105 2.31 2.70 -12.60
CA CYS A 105 1.20 2.73 -13.55
C CYS A 105 -0.13 2.44 -12.85
N TYR A 106 -0.17 1.40 -12.02
CA TYR A 106 -1.37 1.00 -11.31
C TYR A 106 -1.85 2.09 -10.35
N HIS A 107 -0.96 2.64 -9.55
CA HIS A 107 -1.31 3.71 -8.61
C HIS A 107 -1.85 4.94 -9.34
N THR A 108 -1.22 5.32 -10.44
CA THR A 108 -1.65 6.47 -11.26
C THR A 108 -3.04 6.23 -11.84
N PHE A 109 -3.26 5.13 -12.56
CA PHE A 109 -4.56 4.88 -13.21
C PHE A 109 -5.68 4.59 -12.23
N ASN A 110 -5.41 3.86 -11.17
CA ASN A 110 -6.41 3.64 -10.13
C ASN A 110 -6.68 4.91 -9.31
N GLY A 111 -5.69 5.78 -9.16
CA GLY A 111 -5.85 7.12 -8.59
C GLY A 111 -6.80 7.99 -9.44
N MET A 112 -6.63 7.98 -10.76
CA MET A 112 -7.57 8.68 -11.67
C MET A 112 -9.00 8.13 -11.54
N ARG A 113 -9.15 6.82 -11.34
CA ARG A 113 -10.44 6.18 -11.08
C ARG A 113 -11.05 6.67 -9.76
N HIS A 114 -10.27 6.81 -8.69
CA HIS A 114 -10.73 7.40 -7.43
C HIS A 114 -11.17 8.85 -7.61
N MET A 115 -10.43 9.65 -8.38
CA MET A 115 -10.83 11.03 -8.71
C MET A 115 -12.15 11.09 -9.50
N ALA A 116 -12.40 10.14 -10.40
CA ALA A 116 -13.70 10.05 -11.09
C ALA A 116 -14.84 9.77 -10.10
N TRP A 117 -14.61 8.94 -9.09
CA TRP A 117 -15.61 8.72 -8.03
C TRP A 117 -15.84 9.94 -7.16
N ASP A 118 -14.82 10.74 -6.87
CA ASP A 118 -14.98 12.02 -6.15
C ASP A 118 -15.88 13.00 -6.93
N LEU A 119 -15.91 12.87 -8.26
CA LEU A 119 -16.86 13.61 -9.13
C LEU A 119 -18.23 12.93 -9.27
N GLY A 120 -18.49 11.84 -8.56
CA GLY A 120 -19.75 11.11 -8.62
C GLY A 120 -19.93 10.23 -9.85
N LEU A 121 -18.86 9.89 -10.57
CA LEU A 121 -18.89 9.11 -11.82
C LEU A 121 -18.48 7.65 -11.58
N GLY A 122 -19.14 6.70 -12.26
CA GLY A 122 -18.69 5.31 -12.34
C GLY A 122 -19.00 4.45 -11.11
N PHE A 123 -20.06 4.73 -10.35
CA PHE A 123 -20.48 3.94 -9.18
C PHE A 123 -21.32 2.70 -9.53
N GLY A 124 -21.77 2.56 -10.77
CA GLY A 124 -22.51 1.38 -11.20
C GLY A 124 -21.64 0.11 -11.02
N LEU A 125 -22.23 -0.97 -10.49
CA LEU A 125 -21.47 -2.19 -10.21
C LEU A 125 -20.75 -2.73 -11.46
N LYS A 126 -21.41 -2.69 -12.63
CA LYS A 126 -20.80 -3.09 -13.91
C LYS A 126 -19.62 -2.19 -14.29
N GLU A 127 -19.77 -0.87 -14.14
CA GLU A 127 -18.73 0.11 -14.42
C GLU A 127 -17.54 -0.06 -13.48
N LEU A 128 -17.83 -0.32 -12.20
CA LEU A 128 -16.84 -0.55 -11.17
C LEU A 128 -15.93 -1.73 -11.50
N TYR A 129 -16.51 -2.85 -11.97
CA TYR A 129 -15.75 -4.03 -12.39
C TYR A 129 -15.02 -3.79 -13.72
N ALA A 130 -15.70 -3.21 -14.73
CA ALA A 130 -15.11 -2.95 -16.04
C ALA A 130 -13.88 -2.03 -15.94
N THR A 131 -14.03 -0.89 -15.24
CA THR A 131 -12.92 0.05 -15.03
C THR A 131 -11.80 -0.55 -14.18
N GLY A 132 -12.12 -1.42 -13.23
CA GLY A 132 -11.14 -2.14 -12.43
C GLY A 132 -10.27 -3.08 -13.27
N TYR A 133 -10.88 -3.93 -14.09
CA TYR A 133 -10.14 -4.81 -15.03
C TYR A 133 -9.34 -4.02 -16.05
N PHE A 134 -9.90 -2.93 -16.58
CA PHE A 134 -9.20 -2.06 -17.51
C PHE A 134 -7.92 -1.46 -16.90
N VAL A 135 -8.00 -0.96 -15.67
CA VAL A 135 -6.84 -0.41 -14.96
C VAL A 135 -5.75 -1.48 -14.75
N ILE A 136 -6.12 -2.70 -14.34
CA ILE A 136 -5.15 -3.79 -14.17
C ILE A 136 -4.46 -4.09 -15.50
N ALA A 137 -5.23 -4.32 -16.57
CA ALA A 137 -4.70 -4.67 -17.89
C ALA A 137 -3.77 -3.58 -18.44
N LEU A 138 -4.20 -2.32 -18.37
CA LEU A 138 -3.42 -1.18 -18.83
C LEU A 138 -2.12 -1.02 -18.02
N SER A 139 -2.20 -1.20 -16.69
CA SER A 139 -1.03 -1.08 -15.80
C SER A 139 0.00 -2.19 -16.06
N LEU A 140 -0.46 -3.41 -16.33
CA LEU A 140 0.42 -4.52 -16.69
C LEU A 140 1.08 -4.29 -18.06
N ALA A 141 0.31 -3.87 -19.06
CA ALA A 141 0.83 -3.60 -20.41
C ALA A 141 1.90 -2.50 -20.39
N LEU A 142 1.58 -1.34 -19.80
CA LEU A 142 2.52 -0.23 -19.73
C LEU A 142 3.69 -0.50 -18.78
N GLY A 143 3.42 -1.18 -17.65
CA GLY A 143 4.47 -1.62 -16.75
C GLY A 143 5.49 -2.55 -17.42
N ALA A 144 5.01 -3.49 -18.24
CA ALA A 144 5.88 -4.35 -19.02
C ALA A 144 6.72 -3.55 -20.04
N VAL A 145 6.10 -2.65 -20.80
CA VAL A 145 6.83 -1.78 -21.76
C VAL A 145 7.92 -0.97 -21.06
N LEU A 146 7.64 -0.42 -19.88
CA LEU A 146 8.63 0.33 -19.10
C LEU A 146 9.74 -0.55 -18.54
N ALA A 147 9.43 -1.78 -18.17
CA ALA A 147 10.42 -2.71 -17.61
C ALA A 147 11.41 -3.23 -18.66
N PHE A 148 11.03 -3.25 -19.95
CA PHE A 148 11.92 -3.63 -21.06
C PHE A 148 12.90 -2.52 -21.47
N LYS A 149 12.71 -1.30 -21.03
CA LYS A 149 13.66 -0.19 -21.22
C LYS A 149 14.70 -0.16 -20.09
#